data_f9362ff656073663822f42bd8247fce2
#
_entry.id   f9362ff656073663822f42bd8247fce2
#
_cell.length_a   1.000
_cell.length_b   1.000
_cell.length_c   1.000
_cell.angle_alpha   90.00
_cell.angle_beta   90.00
_cell.angle_gamma   90.00
#
_symmetry.space_group_name_H-M   'P 1'
#
loop_
_entity.id
_entity.type
_entity.pdbx_description
1 polymer ?
#
loop_
_entity_poly.entity_id
_entity_poly.type
_entity_poly.pdbx_seq_one_letter_code
_entity_poly.pdbx_strand_id
1 'polypeptide(L)'
;MRSSGEFRRVYAHGKRYDGSLMTAFIHPNDLHHHRFGITASRKAIGNAVQRNRSKRLLRETFRLNGATVEGIAVKYDWVLNAKRSLLNVKVTAAVEEFQRILARVRSDECKGRSESNSLSQ
;
A
#
# COMPACT_ATOMS: atom_id res chain seq x y z
N MET A 1 -7.36 7.19 6.29
CA MET A 1 -8.61 6.41 6.39
C MET A 1 -8.87 6.03 7.83
N ARG A 2 -10.07 6.22 8.30
CA ARG A 2 -10.41 6.01 9.71
C ARG A 2 -11.58 5.04 9.93
N SER A 3 -12.43 4.84 8.93
CA SER A 3 -13.61 4.01 9.10
C SER A 3 -13.40 2.58 8.61
N SER A 4 -14.06 1.63 9.28
CA SER A 4 -14.05 0.23 8.86
C SER A 4 -14.61 0.06 7.45
N GLY A 5 -15.57 0.91 7.07
CA GLY A 5 -16.17 0.88 5.74
C GLY A 5 -15.18 1.21 4.64
N GLU A 6 -14.28 2.17 4.89
CA GLU A 6 -13.24 2.53 3.93
C GLU A 6 -12.25 1.39 3.72
N PHE A 7 -11.78 0.77 4.81
CA PHE A 7 -10.90 -0.41 4.73
C PHE A 7 -11.58 -1.55 3.99
N ARG A 8 -12.84 -1.82 4.33
CA ARG A 8 -13.62 -2.89 3.69
C ARG A 8 -13.77 -2.67 2.20
N ARG A 9 -14.00 -1.43 1.78
CA ARG A 9 -14.11 -1.08 0.37
C ARG A 9 -12.81 -1.38 -0.39
N VAL A 10 -11.69 -1.00 0.20
CA VAL A 10 -10.37 -1.25 -0.41
C VAL A 10 -10.10 -2.75 -0.51
N TYR A 11 -10.42 -3.52 0.53
CA TYR A 11 -10.24 -4.98 0.50
C TYR A 11 -11.14 -5.65 -0.53
N ALA A 12 -12.38 -5.18 -0.67
CA ALA A 12 -13.36 -5.80 -1.56
C ALA A 12 -13.14 -5.44 -3.03
N HIS A 13 -12.77 -4.20 -3.31
CA HIS A 13 -12.70 -3.67 -4.68
C HIS A 13 -11.31 -3.26 -5.11
N GLY A 14 -10.36 -3.19 -4.18
CA GLY A 14 -9.01 -2.76 -4.45
C GLY A 14 -8.17 -3.86 -5.07
N LYS A 15 -7.07 -3.45 -5.66
CA LYS A 15 -6.07 -4.35 -6.21
C LYS A 15 -5.04 -4.71 -5.14
N ARG A 16 -4.65 -5.97 -5.09
CA ARG A 16 -3.71 -6.49 -4.09
C ARG A 16 -2.31 -6.61 -4.68
N TYR A 17 -1.33 -6.09 -3.96
CA TYR A 17 0.10 -6.26 -4.28
C TYR A 17 0.75 -6.93 -3.08
N ASP A 18 1.15 -8.18 -3.25
CA ASP A 18 1.69 -9.00 -2.18
C ASP A 18 3.21 -8.95 -2.15
N GLY A 19 3.78 -8.63 -0.99
CA GLY A 19 5.22 -8.63 -0.76
C GLY A 19 5.59 -9.59 0.37
N SER A 20 6.88 -9.75 0.63
CA SER A 20 7.36 -10.63 1.70
C SER A 20 7.23 -10.00 3.09
N LEU A 21 7.24 -8.66 3.19
CA LEU A 21 7.16 -7.93 4.46
C LEU A 21 5.79 -7.30 4.69
N MET A 22 5.06 -7.02 3.63
CA MET A 22 3.78 -6.34 3.69
C MET A 22 2.94 -6.67 2.47
N THR A 23 1.63 -6.48 2.59
CA THR A 23 0.71 -6.55 1.46
C THR A 23 0.06 -5.18 1.30
N ALA A 24 0.02 -4.66 0.08
CA ALA A 24 -0.64 -3.40 -0.22
C ALA A 24 -1.94 -3.65 -0.98
N PHE A 25 -3.00 -3.01 -0.50
CA PHE A 25 -4.29 -2.97 -1.21
C PHE A 25 -4.52 -1.54 -1.65
N ILE A 26 -4.86 -1.32 -2.91
CA ILE A 26 -5.10 0.03 -3.43
C ILE A 26 -6.43 0.09 -4.16
N HIS A 27 -7.10 1.24 -4.05
CA HIS A 27 -8.36 1.51 -4.73
C HIS A 27 -8.41 2.99 -5.11
N PRO A 28 -8.75 3.34 -6.36
CA PRO A 28 -8.87 4.75 -6.75
C PRO A 28 -9.92 5.45 -5.90
N ASN A 29 -9.61 6.68 -5.45
CA ASN A 29 -10.45 7.36 -4.47
C ASN A 29 -11.16 8.61 -4.97
N ASP A 30 -10.91 9.06 -6.20
CA ASP A 30 -11.52 10.27 -6.78
C ASP A 30 -11.23 11.56 -6.00
N LEU A 31 -10.22 11.53 -5.11
CA LEU A 31 -9.81 12.70 -4.34
C LEU A 31 -8.62 13.38 -5.01
N HIS A 32 -8.20 14.51 -4.45
CA HIS A 32 -7.04 15.25 -4.94
C HIS A 32 -5.73 14.79 -4.28
N HIS A 33 -5.82 13.81 -3.37
CA HIS A 33 -4.66 13.30 -2.64
C HIS A 33 -4.83 11.82 -2.34
N HIS A 34 -3.72 11.15 -2.08
CA HIS A 34 -3.74 9.77 -1.61
C HIS A 34 -4.18 9.72 -0.15
N ARG A 35 -4.91 8.66 0.20
CA ARG A 35 -5.20 8.35 1.60
C ARG A 35 -4.49 7.07 1.99
N PHE A 36 -4.20 6.95 3.27
CA PHE A 36 -3.31 5.91 3.76
C PHE A 36 -3.85 5.30 5.07
N GLY A 37 -3.94 3.99 5.09
CA GLY A 37 -4.32 3.23 6.28
C GLY A 37 -3.35 2.08 6.49
N ILE A 38 -3.17 1.70 7.75
CA ILE A 38 -2.25 0.63 8.13
C ILE A 38 -3.00 -0.37 8.99
N THR A 39 -2.72 -1.66 8.78
CA THR A 39 -3.22 -2.71 9.67
C THR A 39 -2.09 -3.61 10.13
N ALA A 40 -2.18 -4.03 11.39
CA ALA A 40 -1.28 -5.01 12.00
C ALA A 40 -2.14 -5.85 12.92
N SER A 41 -2.62 -6.98 12.43
CA SER A 41 -3.56 -7.82 13.19
C SER A 41 -2.86 -8.57 14.30
N ARG A 42 -3.59 -8.84 15.38
CA ARG A 42 -3.08 -9.66 16.49
C ARG A 42 -2.68 -11.06 16.00
N LYS A 43 -3.48 -11.63 15.11
CA LYS A 43 -3.24 -12.95 14.55
C LYS A 43 -1.94 -13.03 13.76
N ALA A 44 -1.67 -12.00 12.93
CA ALA A 44 -0.48 -11.98 12.07
C ALA A 44 0.77 -11.53 12.81
N ILE A 45 0.65 -10.53 13.69
CA ILE A 45 1.81 -9.85 14.28
C ILE A 45 2.04 -10.26 15.75
N GLY A 46 0.98 -10.33 16.56
CA GLY A 46 1.11 -10.69 17.97
C GLY A 46 0.62 -9.60 18.91
N ASN A 47 1.43 -9.28 19.94
CA ASN A 47 1.01 -8.36 21.01
C ASN A 47 1.01 -6.88 20.57
N ALA A 48 0.52 -6.02 21.47
CA ALA A 48 0.35 -4.59 21.18
C ALA A 48 1.67 -3.89 20.86
N VAL A 49 2.75 -4.25 21.55
CA VAL A 49 4.07 -3.65 21.33
C VAL A 49 4.56 -3.96 19.92
N GLN A 50 4.45 -5.22 19.51
CA GLN A 50 4.84 -5.67 18.18
C GLN A 50 3.97 -5.03 17.10
N ARG A 51 2.66 -4.93 17.33
CA ARG A 51 1.75 -4.27 16.39
C ARG A 51 2.07 -2.79 16.22
N ASN A 52 2.35 -2.09 17.32
CA ASN A 52 2.72 -0.68 17.26
C ASN A 52 4.04 -0.46 16.50
N ARG A 53 5.00 -1.34 16.71
CA ARG A 53 6.27 -1.31 15.99
C ARG A 53 6.06 -1.51 14.49
N SER A 54 5.25 -2.48 14.10
CA SER A 54 4.91 -2.75 12.70
C SER A 54 4.25 -1.53 12.06
N LYS A 55 3.30 -0.92 12.73
CA LYS A 55 2.60 0.26 12.23
C LYS A 55 3.56 1.43 12.03
N ARG A 56 4.50 1.62 12.98
CA ARG A 56 5.51 2.67 12.88
C ARG A 56 6.40 2.45 11.65
N LEU A 57 6.84 1.22 11.44
CA LEU A 57 7.66 0.87 10.29
C LEU A 57 6.93 1.14 8.97
N LEU A 58 5.66 0.78 8.89
CA LEU A 58 4.86 1.04 7.68
C LEU A 58 4.62 2.54 7.45
N ARG A 59 4.36 3.31 8.51
CA ARG A 59 4.22 4.76 8.39
C ARG A 59 5.50 5.40 7.86
N GLU A 60 6.63 5.01 8.42
CA GLU A 60 7.94 5.52 8.02
C GLU A 60 8.23 5.15 6.57
N THR A 61 7.92 3.91 6.19
CA THR A 61 8.08 3.41 4.82
C THR A 61 7.28 4.26 3.83
N PHE A 62 6.03 4.53 4.15
CA PHE A 62 5.16 5.34 3.29
C PHE A 62 5.67 6.79 3.21
N ARG A 63 6.06 7.36 4.35
CA ARG A 63 6.58 8.72 4.41
C ARG A 63 7.85 8.89 3.58
N LEU A 64 8.78 7.94 3.66
CA LEU A 64 10.04 8.01 2.94
C LEU A 64 9.86 7.85 1.42
N ASN A 65 8.75 7.25 1.00
CA ASN A 65 8.40 7.11 -0.42
C ASN A 65 7.39 8.17 -0.88
N GLY A 66 7.17 9.21 -0.07
CA GLY A 66 6.16 10.24 -0.33
C GLY A 66 6.27 10.87 -1.71
N ALA A 67 7.48 11.24 -2.13
CA ALA A 67 7.69 11.87 -3.43
C ALA A 67 7.28 10.94 -4.58
N THR A 68 7.62 9.65 -4.48
CA THR A 68 7.24 8.66 -5.49
C THR A 68 5.73 8.46 -5.54
N VAL A 69 5.09 8.38 -4.36
CA VAL A 69 3.62 8.24 -4.27
C VAL A 69 2.94 9.46 -4.88
N GLU A 70 3.39 10.66 -4.55
CA GLU A 70 2.81 11.90 -5.10
C GLU A 70 2.99 12.00 -6.62
N GLY A 71 4.01 11.36 -7.17
CA GLY A 71 4.24 11.29 -8.61
C GLY A 71 3.27 10.39 -9.37
N ILE A 72 2.49 9.59 -8.67
CA ILE A 72 1.48 8.72 -9.29
C ILE A 72 0.27 9.59 -9.66
N ALA A 73 -0.12 9.55 -10.94
CA ALA A 73 -1.18 10.42 -11.47
C ALA A 73 -2.54 10.13 -10.84
N VAL A 74 -2.90 8.85 -10.71
CA VAL A 74 -4.16 8.45 -10.08
C VAL A 74 -3.99 8.48 -8.56
N LYS A 75 -4.98 9.04 -7.86
CA LYS A 75 -4.96 9.06 -6.39
C LYS A 75 -5.68 7.84 -5.85
N TYR A 76 -5.08 7.21 -4.87
CA TYR A 76 -5.54 5.94 -4.32
C TYR A 76 -5.77 6.01 -2.81
N ASP A 77 -6.64 5.14 -2.36
CA ASP A 77 -6.69 4.73 -0.96
C ASP A 77 -5.74 3.54 -0.82
N TRP A 78 -4.74 3.69 0.04
CA TRP A 78 -3.73 2.68 0.30
C TRP A 78 -4.00 2.01 1.64
N VAL A 79 -4.03 0.68 1.66
CA VAL A 79 -4.05 -0.06 2.92
C VAL A 79 -2.86 -0.99 2.93
N LEU A 80 -1.96 -0.78 3.88
CA LEU A 80 -0.78 -1.62 4.06
C LEU A 80 -0.99 -2.55 5.24
N ASN A 81 -0.89 -3.85 4.98
CA ASN A 81 -1.00 -4.89 6.01
C ASN A 81 0.40 -5.38 6.37
N ALA A 82 0.77 -5.29 7.63
CA ALA A 82 2.06 -5.77 8.11
C ALA A 82 2.07 -7.30 8.12
N LYS A 83 3.17 -7.88 7.66
CA LYS A 83 3.46 -9.30 7.83
C LYS A 83 4.43 -9.48 8.99
N ARG A 84 4.45 -10.65 9.60
CA ARG A 84 5.30 -10.93 10.75
C ARG A 84 6.78 -10.72 10.45
N SER A 85 7.20 -11.03 9.24
CA SER A 85 8.58 -10.84 8.77
C SER A 85 9.05 -9.39 8.87
N LEU A 86 8.13 -8.43 8.83
CA LEU A 86 8.46 -7.01 8.97
C LEU A 86 9.15 -6.70 10.31
N LEU A 87 8.84 -7.45 11.35
CA LEU A 87 9.41 -7.24 12.69
C LEU A 87 10.92 -7.51 12.75
N ASN A 88 11.43 -8.28 11.80
CA ASN A 88 12.82 -8.74 11.80
C ASN A 88 13.73 -7.92 10.88
N VAL A 89 13.22 -6.86 10.26
CA VAL A 89 13.98 -6.08 9.30
C VAL A 89 14.05 -4.62 9.70
N LYS A 90 15.02 -3.91 9.12
CA LYS A 90 15.16 -2.47 9.28
C LYS A 90 14.22 -1.75 8.31
N VAL A 91 13.96 -0.48 8.57
CA VAL A 91 13.10 0.36 7.73
C VAL A 91 13.58 0.39 6.27
N THR A 92 14.89 0.34 6.03
CA THR A 92 15.45 0.31 4.68
C THR A 92 14.92 -0.85 3.85
N ALA A 93 14.82 -2.04 4.42
CA ALA A 93 14.28 -3.21 3.71
C ALA A 93 12.80 -3.01 3.38
N ALA A 94 12.04 -2.44 4.30
CA ALA A 94 10.62 -2.13 4.08
C ALA A 94 10.45 -1.08 2.98
N VAL A 95 11.28 -0.04 2.98
CA VAL A 95 11.28 1.01 1.96
C VAL A 95 11.56 0.41 0.59
N GLU A 96 12.55 -0.46 0.48
CA GLU A 96 12.90 -1.12 -0.79
C GLU A 96 11.76 -1.98 -1.31
N GLU A 97 11.11 -2.75 -0.43
CA GLU A 97 9.98 -3.57 -0.84
C GLU A 97 8.81 -2.71 -1.32
N PHE A 98 8.51 -1.63 -0.61
CA PHE A 98 7.45 -0.72 -1.02
C PHE A 98 7.76 -0.05 -2.35
N GLN A 99 9.03 0.27 -2.61
CA GLN A 99 9.46 0.79 -3.91
C GLN A 99 9.16 -0.19 -5.03
N ARG A 100 9.38 -1.49 -4.79
CA ARG A 100 9.04 -2.53 -5.77
C ARG A 100 7.54 -2.62 -5.99
N ILE A 101 6.74 -2.48 -4.93
CA ILE A 101 5.28 -2.44 -5.04
C ILE A 101 4.84 -1.23 -5.86
N LEU A 102 5.41 -0.05 -5.61
CA LEU A 102 5.10 1.16 -6.36
C LEU A 102 5.44 1.01 -7.84
N ALA A 103 6.56 0.37 -8.15
CA ALA A 103 6.94 0.09 -9.54
C ALA A 103 5.90 -0.81 -10.23
N ARG A 104 5.38 -1.81 -9.52
CA ARG A 104 4.32 -2.69 -10.04
C ARG A 104 3.03 -1.91 -10.29
N VAL A 105 2.65 -1.02 -9.38
CA VAL A 105 1.47 -0.17 -9.52
C VAL A 105 1.58 0.69 -10.77
N ARG A 106 2.73 1.34 -10.96
CA ARG A 106 2.98 2.20 -12.13
C ARG A 106 2.98 1.39 -13.42
N SER A 107 3.56 0.21 -13.41
CA SER A 107 3.56 -0.70 -14.55
C SER A 107 2.14 -1.11 -14.94
N ASP A 108 1.31 -1.45 -13.95
CA ASP A 108 -0.08 -1.83 -14.19
C ASP A 108 -0.91 -0.66 -14.72
N GLU A 109 -0.66 0.55 -14.26
CA GLU A 109 -1.30 1.76 -14.80
C GLU A 109 -0.94 1.96 -16.28
N CYS A 110 0.32 1.79 -16.62
CA CYS A 110 0.77 1.89 -18.02
C CYS A 110 0.10 0.85 -18.90
N LYS A 111 0.00 -0.39 -18.44
CA LYS A 111 -0.68 -1.46 -19.17
C LYS A 111 -2.15 -1.15 -19.37
N GLY A 112 -2.81 -0.66 -18.32
CA GLY A 112 -4.21 -0.27 -18.39
C GLY A 112 -4.45 0.84 -19.42
N ARG A 113 -3.59 1.84 -19.45
CA ARG A 113 -3.65 2.93 -20.43
C ARG A 113 -3.43 2.43 -21.85
N SER A 114 -2.44 1.56 -22.04
CA SER A 114 -2.15 0.96 -23.34
C SER A 114 -3.33 0.16 -23.86
N GLU A 115 -3.94 -0.64 -23.01
CA GLU A 115 -5.13 -1.42 -23.35
C GLU A 115 -6.31 -0.53 -23.70
N SER A 116 -6.53 0.53 -22.90
CA SER A 116 -7.59 1.51 -23.18
C SER A 116 -7.38 2.19 -24.52
N ASN A 117 -6.16 2.59 -24.83
CA ASN A 117 -5.84 3.21 -26.11
C ASN A 117 -6.08 2.25 -27.27
N SER A 118 -5.71 0.99 -27.12
CA SER A 118 -5.94 -0.04 -28.12
C SER A 118 -7.43 -0.24 -28.39
N LEU A 119 -8.23 -0.24 -27.33
CA LEU A 119 -9.67 -0.43 -27.43
C LEU A 119 -10.38 0.77 -28.05
N SER A 120 -9.84 1.97 -27.89
CA SER A 120 -10.43 3.19 -28.43
C SER A 120 -10.14 3.41 -29.90
N GLN A 121 -9.28 2.62 -30.46
CA GLN A 121 -8.98 2.65 -31.90
C GLN A 121 -9.82 1.64 -32.65
#